data_d3ae642c2f31c32c8cd1649e9c5fddd2
#
_entry.id   d3ae642c2f31c32c8cd1649e9c5fddd2
#
_cell.length_a   1.000
_cell.length_b   1.000
_cell.length_c   1.000
_cell.angle_alpha   90.00
_cell.angle_beta   90.00
_cell.angle_gamma   90.00
#
_symmetry.space_group_name_H-M   'P 1'
#
loop_
_entity.id
_entity.type
_entity.pdbx_description
1 polymer ?
#
loop_
_entity_poly.entity_id
_entity_poly.type
_entity_poly.pdbx_seq_one_letter_code
_entity_poly.pdbx_strand_id
1 'polypeptide(L)'
;MTAKDITDYLLKAEEISKVGLMYSKDPYAIDNYKELQALTKEFLQSEGVATLEGDNFFRRPIYPTPNVSVRSIIFDEARKKVLLVQERLDGGYSLPGGWSELTLSPAQSALKEIREEAGSEAEIVRLVGVFDRYHECRTVGIPEYMIVFEAKITQELSAPCQEILSKGYFPVTELPKWSRKNNPAQMREILALALKKKTGFD
;
A
#
# COMPACT_ATOMS: atom_id res chain seq x y z
N MET A 1 18.20 -8.76 -18.25
CA MET A 1 16.77 -8.62 -17.90
C MET A 1 16.60 -9.17 -16.50
N THR A 2 16.12 -8.36 -15.58
CA THR A 2 15.92 -8.78 -14.19
C THR A 2 14.52 -9.37 -14.02
N ALA A 3 14.27 -10.09 -12.92
CA ALA A 3 12.90 -10.55 -12.59
C ALA A 3 11.90 -9.39 -12.49
N LYS A 4 12.37 -8.21 -12.06
CA LYS A 4 11.57 -6.99 -12.04
C LYS A 4 11.16 -6.55 -13.43
N ASP A 5 12.12 -6.51 -14.39
CA ASP A 5 11.84 -6.09 -15.76
C ASP A 5 10.76 -6.98 -16.41
N ILE A 6 10.80 -8.28 -16.11
CA ILE A 6 9.81 -9.25 -16.59
C ILE A 6 8.44 -8.97 -15.97
N THR A 7 8.39 -8.76 -14.65
CA THR A 7 7.13 -8.46 -13.96
C THR A 7 6.49 -7.18 -14.46
N ASP A 8 7.28 -6.12 -14.63
CA ASP A 8 6.79 -4.83 -15.13
C ASP A 8 6.27 -4.96 -16.58
N TYR A 9 6.95 -5.75 -17.42
CA TYR A 9 6.48 -6.06 -18.77
C TYR A 9 5.13 -6.81 -18.75
N LEU A 10 5.00 -7.83 -17.91
CA LEU A 10 3.78 -8.63 -17.83
C LEU A 10 2.60 -7.83 -17.29
N LEU A 11 2.83 -6.96 -16.31
CA LEU A 11 1.80 -6.03 -15.82
C LEU A 11 1.34 -5.08 -16.93
N LYS A 12 2.27 -4.56 -17.72
CA LYS A 12 1.94 -3.69 -18.86
C LYS A 12 1.19 -4.42 -19.96
N ALA A 13 1.57 -5.65 -20.28
CA ALA A 13 0.87 -6.50 -21.24
C ALA A 13 -0.59 -6.77 -20.79
N GLU A 14 -0.78 -7.09 -19.50
CA GLU A 14 -2.11 -7.30 -18.94
C GLU A 14 -2.95 -6.02 -18.92
N GLU A 15 -2.35 -4.86 -18.58
CA GLU A 15 -3.01 -3.56 -18.66
C GLU A 15 -3.55 -3.29 -20.08
N ILE A 16 -2.69 -3.43 -21.09
CA ILE A 16 -3.07 -3.22 -22.50
C ILE A 16 -4.21 -4.15 -22.90
N SER A 17 -4.13 -5.42 -22.53
CA SER A 17 -5.16 -6.41 -22.83
C SER A 17 -6.49 -6.06 -22.19
N LYS A 18 -6.51 -5.67 -20.92
CA LYS A 18 -7.73 -5.25 -20.20
C LYS A 18 -8.37 -4.03 -20.82
N VAL A 19 -7.57 -3.02 -21.14
CA VAL A 19 -8.07 -1.80 -21.81
C VAL A 19 -8.61 -2.14 -23.19
N GLY A 20 -7.90 -2.99 -23.95
CA GLY A 20 -8.35 -3.45 -25.26
C GLY A 20 -9.68 -4.20 -25.20
N LEU A 21 -9.85 -5.12 -24.24
CA LEU A 21 -11.11 -5.85 -24.03
C LEU A 21 -12.26 -4.93 -23.59
N MET A 22 -11.97 -3.86 -22.87
CA MET A 22 -12.97 -2.90 -22.40
C MET A 22 -13.52 -2.02 -23.52
N TYR A 23 -12.69 -1.62 -24.47
CA TYR A 23 -13.05 -0.61 -25.47
C TYR A 23 -13.12 -1.12 -26.91
N SER A 24 -12.50 -2.26 -27.25
CA SER A 24 -12.56 -2.79 -28.60
C SER A 24 -13.94 -3.36 -28.92
N LYS A 25 -14.39 -3.12 -30.14
CA LYS A 25 -15.57 -3.74 -30.74
C LYS A 25 -15.21 -4.69 -31.89
N ASP A 26 -13.95 -4.74 -32.26
CA ASP A 26 -13.45 -5.64 -33.28
C ASP A 26 -13.24 -7.04 -32.74
N PRO A 27 -13.93 -8.08 -33.27
CA PRO A 27 -13.82 -9.45 -32.79
C PRO A 27 -12.39 -9.99 -32.83
N TYR A 28 -11.62 -9.69 -33.88
CA TYR A 28 -10.22 -10.13 -34.00
C TYR A 28 -9.33 -9.51 -32.93
N ALA A 29 -9.49 -8.22 -32.67
CA ALA A 29 -8.75 -7.54 -31.61
C ALA A 29 -9.12 -8.11 -30.23
N ILE A 30 -10.40 -8.39 -29.98
CA ILE A 30 -10.87 -9.00 -28.72
C ILE A 30 -10.23 -10.38 -28.50
N ASP A 31 -10.16 -11.22 -29.54
CA ASP A 31 -9.54 -12.54 -29.42
C ASP A 31 -8.03 -12.45 -29.18
N ASN A 32 -7.33 -11.53 -29.85
CA ASN A 32 -5.91 -11.27 -29.61
C ASN A 32 -5.65 -10.78 -28.16
N TYR A 33 -6.50 -9.91 -27.59
CA TYR A 33 -6.37 -9.47 -26.20
C TYR A 33 -6.60 -10.61 -25.21
N LYS A 34 -7.56 -11.49 -25.47
CA LYS A 34 -7.78 -12.68 -24.63
C LYS A 34 -6.59 -13.63 -24.68
N GLU A 35 -6.03 -13.86 -25.87
CA GLU A 35 -4.83 -14.67 -26.05
C GLU A 35 -3.64 -14.09 -25.29
N LEU A 36 -3.39 -12.78 -25.41
CA LEU A 36 -2.33 -12.10 -24.67
C LEU A 36 -2.49 -12.25 -23.15
N GLN A 37 -3.73 -12.16 -22.63
CA GLN A 37 -4.00 -12.40 -21.21
C GLN A 37 -3.69 -13.84 -20.80
N ALA A 38 -4.07 -14.82 -21.65
CA ALA A 38 -3.83 -16.23 -21.37
C ALA A 38 -2.33 -16.52 -21.31
N LEU A 39 -1.57 -16.07 -22.31
CA LEU A 39 -0.10 -16.22 -22.37
C LEU A 39 0.59 -15.56 -21.18
N THR A 40 0.16 -14.35 -20.81
CA THR A 40 0.72 -13.64 -19.66
C THR A 40 0.54 -14.42 -18.35
N LYS A 41 -0.66 -14.98 -18.14
CA LYS A 41 -0.96 -15.78 -16.96
C LYS A 41 -0.22 -17.12 -16.94
N GLU A 42 -0.15 -17.79 -18.07
CA GLU A 42 0.59 -19.06 -18.23
C GLU A 42 2.08 -18.84 -17.90
N PHE A 43 2.68 -17.80 -18.44
CA PHE A 43 4.06 -17.46 -18.14
C PHE A 43 4.31 -17.19 -16.66
N LEU A 44 3.47 -16.40 -16.02
CA LEU A 44 3.57 -16.11 -14.58
C LEU A 44 3.47 -17.37 -13.73
N GLN A 45 2.61 -18.31 -14.12
CA GLN A 45 2.46 -19.58 -13.42
C GLN A 45 3.68 -20.49 -13.60
N SER A 46 4.20 -20.61 -14.84
CA SER A 46 5.32 -21.49 -15.15
C SER A 46 6.63 -21.06 -14.48
N GLU A 47 6.83 -19.76 -14.36
CA GLU A 47 8.07 -19.19 -13.77
C GLU A 47 7.97 -18.97 -12.26
N GLY A 48 6.82 -19.24 -11.63
CA GLY A 48 6.62 -19.00 -10.21
C GLY A 48 6.75 -17.53 -9.80
N VAL A 49 6.60 -16.61 -10.77
CA VAL A 49 6.78 -15.16 -10.55
C VAL A 49 5.61 -14.56 -9.80
N ALA A 50 4.41 -15.15 -9.94
CA ALA A 50 3.20 -14.72 -9.24
C ALA A 50 2.27 -15.88 -8.97
N THR A 51 1.54 -15.80 -7.86
CA THR A 51 0.35 -16.60 -7.66
C THR A 51 -0.86 -15.84 -8.24
N LEU A 52 -1.71 -16.54 -9.00
CA LEU A 52 -2.98 -15.98 -9.48
C LEU A 52 -4.11 -16.19 -8.47
N GLU A 53 -3.78 -16.62 -7.27
CA GLU A 53 -4.72 -16.80 -6.17
C GLU A 53 -5.00 -15.48 -5.45
N GLY A 54 -6.20 -15.37 -4.88
CA GLY A 54 -6.61 -14.18 -4.14
C GLY A 54 -7.00 -13.01 -5.03
N ASP A 55 -7.11 -11.82 -4.45
CA ASP A 55 -7.39 -10.57 -5.14
C ASP A 55 -6.07 -9.93 -5.60
N ASN A 56 -5.84 -9.92 -6.90
CA ASN A 56 -4.66 -9.32 -7.49
C ASN A 56 -4.99 -8.65 -8.84
N PHE A 57 -4.05 -7.89 -9.35
CA PHE A 57 -4.18 -7.12 -10.58
C PHE A 57 -4.66 -7.96 -11.78
N PHE A 58 -4.19 -9.19 -11.94
CA PHE A 58 -4.50 -10.04 -13.08
C PHE A 58 -5.96 -10.55 -13.08
N ARG A 59 -6.60 -10.60 -11.92
CA ARG A 59 -7.98 -11.10 -11.77
C ARG A 59 -9.05 -10.02 -11.87
N ARG A 60 -8.69 -8.75 -11.71
CA ARG A 60 -9.67 -7.64 -11.73
C ARG A 60 -10.20 -7.37 -13.14
N PRO A 61 -11.51 -7.41 -13.36
CA PRO A 61 -12.13 -7.14 -14.67
C PRO A 61 -12.42 -5.64 -14.91
N ILE A 62 -11.75 -4.75 -14.19
CA ILE A 62 -11.95 -3.30 -14.27
C ILE A 62 -10.76 -2.63 -14.95
N TYR A 63 -10.92 -1.33 -15.30
CA TYR A 63 -9.82 -0.53 -15.82
C TYR A 63 -8.63 -0.61 -14.85
N PRO A 64 -7.44 -0.98 -15.34
CA PRO A 64 -6.29 -1.25 -14.47
C PRO A 64 -5.68 0.06 -13.97
N THR A 65 -5.98 0.40 -12.73
CA THR A 65 -5.37 1.51 -11.99
C THR A 65 -4.72 0.99 -10.73
N PRO A 66 -3.68 1.66 -10.20
CA PRO A 66 -3.18 1.38 -8.88
C PRO A 66 -4.29 1.56 -7.84
N ASN A 67 -4.27 0.74 -6.80
CA ASN A 67 -5.08 0.95 -5.61
C ASN A 67 -4.53 2.12 -4.80
N VAL A 68 -5.34 2.63 -3.90
CA VAL A 68 -4.94 3.69 -2.98
C VAL A 68 -4.98 3.17 -1.55
N SER A 69 -3.88 3.32 -0.83
CA SER A 69 -3.82 3.10 0.61
C SER A 69 -3.42 4.38 1.34
N VAL A 70 -3.64 4.39 2.64
CA VAL A 70 -3.27 5.50 3.52
C VAL A 70 -2.37 5.01 4.64
N ARG A 71 -1.45 5.87 5.10
CA ARG A 71 -0.65 5.66 6.31
C ARG A 71 -0.58 6.94 7.11
N SER A 72 -0.50 6.79 8.43
CA SER A 72 -0.47 7.91 9.37
C SER A 72 0.80 7.90 10.20
N ILE A 73 1.56 8.99 10.16
CA ILE A 73 2.70 9.21 11.03
C ILE A 73 2.24 10.05 12.21
N ILE A 74 2.39 9.51 13.40
CA ILE A 74 2.01 10.15 14.66
C ILE A 74 3.25 10.19 15.54
N PHE A 75 3.79 11.39 15.76
CA PHE A 75 4.93 11.58 16.64
C PHE A 75 4.47 11.90 18.07
N ASP A 76 5.36 11.60 19.03
CA ASP A 76 5.26 12.20 20.36
C ASP A 76 5.52 13.72 20.30
N GLU A 77 5.25 14.46 21.38
CA GLU A 77 5.42 15.93 21.42
C GLU A 77 6.85 16.37 21.08
N ALA A 78 7.84 15.60 21.52
CA ALA A 78 9.26 15.89 21.26
C ALA A 78 9.71 15.49 19.86
N ARG A 79 8.84 14.81 19.06
CA ARG A 79 9.13 14.24 17.74
C ARG A 79 10.33 13.27 17.73
N LYS A 80 10.59 12.63 18.87
CA LYS A 80 11.65 11.63 19.03
C LYS A 80 11.18 10.20 18.88
N LYS A 81 9.86 9.99 19.03
CA LYS A 81 9.22 8.69 18.90
C LYS A 81 8.07 8.77 17.91
N VAL A 82 7.79 7.66 17.25
CA VAL A 82 6.67 7.47 16.34
C VAL A 82 5.77 6.35 16.84
N LEU A 83 4.46 6.54 16.74
CA LEU A 83 3.47 5.52 17.06
C LEU A 83 3.49 4.44 15.97
N LEU A 84 3.64 3.20 16.38
CA LEU A 84 3.51 2.02 15.52
C LEU A 84 2.51 1.05 16.13
N VAL A 85 1.89 0.27 15.26
CA VAL A 85 0.97 -0.82 15.60
C VAL A 85 1.63 -2.16 15.25
N GLN A 86 1.43 -3.17 16.09
CA GLN A 86 1.96 -4.51 15.87
C GLN A 86 0.92 -5.38 15.17
N GLU A 87 1.24 -5.80 13.97
CA GLU A 87 0.37 -6.62 13.13
C GLU A 87 0.24 -8.04 13.67
N ARG A 88 -0.98 -8.54 13.76
CA ARG A 88 -1.23 -9.95 14.13
C ARG A 88 -0.72 -10.92 13.08
N LEU A 89 -0.70 -10.51 11.80
CA LEU A 89 -0.35 -11.34 10.68
C LEU A 89 1.06 -11.95 10.78
N ASP A 90 2.03 -11.16 11.24
CA ASP A 90 3.44 -11.56 11.26
C ASP A 90 4.23 -11.06 12.48
N GLY A 91 3.57 -10.39 13.42
CA GLY A 91 4.18 -9.80 14.61
C GLY A 91 5.09 -8.61 14.34
N GLY A 92 5.21 -8.17 13.09
CA GLY A 92 5.97 -6.99 12.70
C GLY A 92 5.17 -5.70 12.95
N TYR A 93 5.84 -4.57 12.84
CA TYR A 93 5.24 -3.27 13.11
C TYR A 93 4.93 -2.49 11.83
N SER A 94 3.92 -1.64 11.90
CA SER A 94 3.48 -0.76 10.80
C SER A 94 3.11 0.62 11.31
N LEU A 95 3.14 1.60 10.42
CA LEU A 95 2.38 2.84 10.62
C LEU A 95 0.88 2.51 10.55
N PRO A 96 0.02 3.08 11.40
CA PRO A 96 -1.42 2.91 11.27
C PRO A 96 -1.90 3.23 9.87
N GLY A 97 -2.73 2.36 9.29
CA GLY A 97 -3.27 2.57 7.96
C GLY A 97 -3.55 1.31 7.14
N GLY A 98 -4.45 1.46 6.17
CA GLY A 98 -4.95 0.40 5.30
C GLY A 98 -5.39 0.91 3.94
N TRP A 99 -6.31 0.20 3.31
CA TRP A 99 -6.89 0.59 2.04
C TRP A 99 -7.84 1.77 2.21
N SER A 100 -7.80 2.72 1.26
CA SER A 100 -8.81 3.79 1.21
C SER A 100 -10.18 3.21 0.87
N GLU A 101 -11.21 3.64 1.60
CA GLU A 101 -12.59 3.23 1.34
C GLU A 101 -13.24 4.09 0.24
N LEU A 102 -14.14 3.48 -0.53
CA LEU A 102 -14.81 4.12 -1.67
C LEU A 102 -15.59 5.37 -1.30
N THR A 103 -16.15 5.42 -0.09
CA THR A 103 -17.04 6.51 0.36
C THR A 103 -16.34 7.55 1.22
N LEU A 104 -15.04 7.36 1.49
CA LEU A 104 -14.23 8.25 2.33
C LEU A 104 -13.17 8.96 1.50
N SER A 105 -12.86 10.19 1.87
CA SER A 105 -11.65 10.83 1.37
C SER A 105 -10.40 10.15 1.95
N PRO A 106 -9.21 10.30 1.32
CA PRO A 106 -7.98 9.73 1.88
C PRO A 106 -7.70 10.16 3.32
N ALA A 107 -7.97 11.41 3.66
CA ALA A 107 -7.82 11.91 5.03
C ALA A 107 -8.81 11.25 6.00
N GLN A 108 -10.06 11.06 5.59
CA GLN A 108 -11.07 10.38 6.40
C GLN A 108 -10.72 8.89 6.57
N SER A 109 -10.21 8.23 5.52
CA SER A 109 -9.71 6.84 5.62
C SER A 109 -8.56 6.74 6.61
N ALA A 110 -7.59 7.68 6.58
CA ALA A 110 -6.47 7.71 7.52
C ALA A 110 -6.93 7.88 8.98
N LEU A 111 -7.89 8.77 9.23
CA LEU A 111 -8.46 8.97 10.58
C LEU A 111 -9.23 7.75 11.06
N LYS A 112 -9.96 7.07 10.16
CA LYS A 112 -10.65 5.81 10.48
C LYS A 112 -9.65 4.73 10.89
N GLU A 113 -8.57 4.55 10.14
CA GLU A 113 -7.52 3.58 10.46
C GLU A 113 -6.83 3.88 11.81
N ILE A 114 -6.57 5.16 12.13
CA ILE A 114 -6.05 5.53 13.45
C ILE A 114 -7.02 5.12 14.56
N ARG A 115 -8.32 5.35 14.36
CA ARG A 115 -9.34 4.97 15.34
C ARG A 115 -9.39 3.45 15.55
N GLU A 116 -9.34 2.66 14.47
CA GLU A 116 -9.45 1.21 14.51
C GLU A 116 -8.15 0.54 14.97
N GLU A 117 -7.01 0.91 14.42
CA GLU A 117 -5.73 0.27 14.71
C GLU A 117 -5.02 0.85 15.94
N ALA A 118 -5.09 2.16 16.15
CA ALA A 118 -4.47 2.79 17.30
C ALA A 118 -5.45 3.08 18.45
N GLY A 119 -6.76 2.85 18.28
CA GLY A 119 -7.77 3.11 19.31
C GLY A 119 -7.76 4.56 19.80
N SER A 120 -7.64 5.51 18.87
CA SER A 120 -7.45 6.93 19.21
C SER A 120 -8.19 7.82 18.22
N GLU A 121 -8.71 8.97 18.67
CA GLU A 121 -9.11 10.05 17.77
C GLU A 121 -7.90 10.90 17.43
N ALA A 122 -7.90 11.43 16.20
CA ALA A 122 -6.80 12.24 15.71
C ALA A 122 -7.29 13.34 14.77
N GLU A 123 -6.41 14.28 14.49
CA GLU A 123 -6.56 15.28 13.45
C GLU A 123 -5.40 15.16 12.44
N ILE A 124 -5.70 15.39 11.15
CA ILE A 124 -4.66 15.45 10.12
C ILE A 124 -3.94 16.80 10.24
N VAL A 125 -2.62 16.73 10.39
CA VAL A 125 -1.77 17.92 10.45
C VAL A 125 -1.36 18.36 9.06
N ARG A 126 -0.94 17.41 8.20
CA ARG A 126 -0.49 17.69 6.83
C ARG A 126 -0.35 16.42 5.98
N LEU A 127 -0.24 16.60 4.69
CA LEU A 127 0.23 15.58 3.77
C LEU A 127 1.76 15.46 3.89
N VAL A 128 2.27 14.25 4.11
CA VAL A 128 3.70 13.95 4.04
C VAL A 128 4.12 13.61 2.61
N GLY A 129 3.30 12.87 1.88
CA GLY A 129 3.58 12.59 0.49
C GLY A 129 2.70 11.49 -0.11
N VAL A 130 2.96 11.23 -1.39
CA VAL A 130 2.37 10.12 -2.15
C VAL A 130 3.51 9.28 -2.70
N PHE A 131 3.48 7.97 -2.45
CA PHE A 131 4.57 7.07 -2.76
C PHE A 131 4.07 5.83 -3.48
N ASP A 132 4.80 5.41 -4.51
CA ASP A 132 4.58 4.13 -5.16
C ASP A 132 5.11 3.00 -4.26
N ARG A 133 4.19 2.19 -3.77
CA ARG A 133 4.53 1.05 -2.93
C ARG A 133 4.97 -0.17 -3.74
N TYR A 134 4.57 -0.27 -5.00
CA TYR A 134 4.83 -1.42 -5.84
C TYR A 134 6.32 -1.59 -6.16
N HIS A 135 7.03 -0.51 -6.50
CA HIS A 135 8.45 -0.58 -6.85
C HIS A 135 9.34 -1.08 -5.72
N GLU A 136 8.88 -0.91 -4.48
CA GLU A 136 9.63 -1.28 -3.29
C GLU A 136 9.21 -2.65 -2.71
N CYS A 137 8.00 -3.11 -2.97
CA CYS A 137 7.50 -4.42 -2.54
C CYS A 137 7.34 -5.34 -3.74
N ARG A 138 8.32 -6.19 -4.00
CA ARG A 138 8.40 -7.11 -5.16
C ARG A 138 7.37 -8.25 -5.16
N THR A 139 6.25 -8.11 -4.54
CA THR A 139 5.16 -9.06 -4.65
C THR A 139 4.30 -8.66 -5.84
N VAL A 140 3.91 -9.62 -6.66
CA VAL A 140 2.98 -9.43 -7.79
C VAL A 140 1.56 -9.18 -7.25
N GLY A 141 1.49 -8.23 -6.35
CA GLY A 141 0.24 -7.72 -5.82
C GLY A 141 -0.38 -6.71 -6.77
N ILE A 142 -1.36 -6.03 -6.26
CA ILE A 142 -1.98 -4.91 -6.97
C ILE A 142 -1.04 -3.70 -6.83
N PRO A 143 -0.67 -3.01 -7.93
CA PRO A 143 0.02 -1.73 -7.85
C PRO A 143 -0.72 -0.78 -6.90
N GLU A 144 0.01 -0.02 -6.10
CA GLU A 144 -0.57 0.74 -4.99
C GLU A 144 0.13 2.09 -4.83
N TYR A 145 -0.66 3.15 -4.77
CA TYR A 145 -0.19 4.45 -4.29
C TYR A 145 -0.52 4.61 -2.81
N MET A 146 0.50 4.87 -2.02
CA MET A 146 0.39 5.08 -0.59
C MET A 146 0.39 6.58 -0.29
N ILE A 147 -0.72 7.10 0.22
CA ILE A 147 -0.86 8.49 0.67
C ILE A 147 -0.51 8.53 2.15
N VAL A 148 0.52 9.29 2.50
CA VAL A 148 1.01 9.37 3.87
C VAL A 148 0.68 10.72 4.48
N PHE A 149 -0.01 10.69 5.63
CA PHE A 149 -0.33 11.87 6.42
C PHE A 149 0.48 11.92 7.70
N GLU A 150 0.77 13.11 8.17
CA GLU A 150 1.13 13.36 9.56
C GLU A 150 -0.15 13.70 10.31
N ALA A 151 -0.38 13.01 11.43
CA ALA A 151 -1.54 13.21 12.27
C ALA A 151 -1.14 13.40 13.73
N LYS A 152 -2.05 13.97 14.53
CA LYS A 152 -1.87 14.20 15.96
C LYS A 152 -3.05 13.59 16.69
N ILE A 153 -2.78 12.77 17.71
CA ILE A 153 -3.83 12.24 18.60
C ILE A 153 -4.45 13.38 19.38
N THR A 154 -5.78 13.40 19.41
CA THR A 154 -6.58 14.34 20.17
C THR A 154 -7.22 13.70 21.40
N GLN A 155 -7.47 12.39 21.33
CA GLN A 155 -8.08 11.62 22.42
C GLN A 155 -7.71 10.14 22.31
N GLU A 156 -7.34 9.52 23.41
CA GLU A 156 -7.27 8.06 23.52
C GLU A 156 -8.67 7.49 23.77
N LEU A 157 -9.04 6.42 23.08
CA LEU A 157 -10.38 5.81 23.18
C LEU A 157 -10.33 4.45 23.89
N SER A 158 -9.98 3.42 23.14
CA SER A 158 -10.11 2.03 23.58
C SER A 158 -8.96 1.17 23.06
N ALA A 159 -9.04 -0.13 23.30
CA ALA A 159 -8.12 -1.10 22.70
C ALA A 159 -8.23 -1.09 21.18
N PRO A 160 -7.12 -1.36 20.46
CA PRO A 160 -7.12 -1.48 19.00
C PRO A 160 -7.99 -2.65 18.53
N CYS A 161 -8.28 -2.69 17.21
CA CYS A 161 -9.06 -3.74 16.58
C CYS A 161 -8.38 -5.12 16.66
N GLN A 162 -9.10 -6.18 16.29
CA GLN A 162 -8.62 -7.56 16.39
C GLN A 162 -7.39 -7.88 15.53
N GLU A 163 -7.11 -7.07 14.50
CA GLU A 163 -5.95 -7.25 13.60
C GLU A 163 -4.64 -6.79 14.24
N ILE A 164 -4.70 -5.98 15.29
CA ILE A 164 -3.56 -5.41 15.99
C ILE A 164 -3.33 -6.10 17.33
N LEU A 165 -2.09 -6.52 17.57
CA LEU A 165 -1.66 -7.12 18.83
C LEU A 165 -1.39 -6.09 19.92
N SER A 166 -0.73 -5.00 19.54
CA SER A 166 -0.34 -3.92 20.44
C SER A 166 -0.04 -2.64 19.68
N LYS A 167 -0.02 -1.51 20.39
CA LYS A 167 0.49 -0.23 19.89
C LYS A 167 1.54 0.33 20.84
N GLY A 168 2.46 1.16 20.32
CA GLY A 168 3.45 1.83 21.17
C GLY A 168 4.23 2.91 20.42
N TYR A 169 4.87 3.79 21.19
CA TYR A 169 5.79 4.80 20.68
C TYR A 169 7.23 4.30 20.69
N PHE A 170 7.85 4.26 19.53
CA PHE A 170 9.23 3.78 19.34
C PHE A 170 10.15 4.91 18.94
N PRO A 171 11.41 4.94 19.45
CA PRO A 171 12.39 5.92 19.02
C PRO A 171 12.58 5.89 17.50
N VAL A 172 12.56 7.04 16.84
CA VAL A 172 12.76 7.11 15.38
C VAL A 172 14.16 6.65 14.94
N THR A 173 15.11 6.59 15.86
CA THR A 173 16.48 6.09 15.66
C THR A 173 16.61 4.59 15.85
N GLU A 174 15.62 3.94 16.49
CA GLU A 174 15.67 2.52 16.84
C GLU A 174 14.28 1.92 16.65
N LEU A 175 13.92 1.69 15.38
CA LEU A 175 12.62 1.15 15.00
C LEU A 175 12.61 -0.37 15.15
N PRO A 176 11.49 -0.95 15.59
CA PRO A 176 11.35 -2.40 15.68
C PRO A 176 11.29 -3.03 14.28
N LYS A 177 11.24 -4.36 14.22
CA LYS A 177 11.12 -5.09 12.97
C LYS A 177 9.80 -4.70 12.28
N TRP A 178 9.91 -4.20 11.07
CA TRP A 178 8.75 -3.90 10.24
C TRP A 178 7.98 -5.16 9.85
N SER A 179 6.67 -5.06 9.74
CA SER A 179 5.83 -6.06 9.09
C SER A 179 6.30 -6.27 7.64
N ARG A 180 6.19 -7.52 7.17
CA ARG A 180 6.57 -7.92 5.80
C ARG A 180 5.85 -7.14 4.70
N LYS A 181 4.74 -6.50 5.03
CA LYS A 181 3.99 -5.64 4.11
C LYS A 181 4.62 -4.25 3.90
N ASN A 182 5.71 -3.94 4.62
CA ASN A 182 6.41 -2.66 4.51
C ASN A 182 7.84 -2.85 4.00
N ASN A 183 8.32 -1.94 3.15
CA ASN A 183 9.74 -1.84 2.83
C ASN A 183 10.43 -0.97 3.89
N PRO A 184 11.42 -1.53 4.64
CA PRO A 184 12.09 -0.78 5.70
C PRO A 184 12.86 0.47 5.21
N ALA A 185 13.35 0.46 3.97
CA ALA A 185 14.09 1.61 3.40
C ALA A 185 13.11 2.75 3.10
N GLN A 186 12.01 2.46 2.41
CA GLN A 186 10.96 3.42 2.11
C GLN A 186 10.35 4.01 3.39
N MET A 187 10.08 3.17 4.40
CA MET A 187 9.54 3.67 5.68
C MET A 187 10.51 4.63 6.38
N ARG A 188 11.82 4.36 6.36
CA ARG A 188 12.83 5.28 6.91
C ARG A 188 12.88 6.60 6.15
N GLU A 189 12.79 6.57 4.83
CA GLU A 189 12.79 7.77 3.99
C GLU A 189 11.56 8.64 4.28
N ILE A 190 10.38 8.05 4.31
CA ILE A 190 9.12 8.71 4.63
C ILE A 190 9.16 9.36 6.02
N LEU A 191 9.66 8.64 7.03
CA LEU A 191 9.83 9.19 8.38
C LEU A 191 10.84 10.35 8.40
N ALA A 192 11.93 10.27 7.63
CA ALA A 192 12.92 11.36 7.53
C ALA A 192 12.32 12.62 6.87
N LEU A 193 11.46 12.45 5.85
CA LEU A 193 10.71 13.57 5.25
C LEU A 193 9.77 14.21 6.29
N ALA A 194 9.03 13.38 7.03
CA ALA A 194 8.12 13.86 8.06
C ALA A 194 8.84 14.62 9.18
N LEU A 195 9.97 14.12 9.68
CA LEU A 195 10.78 14.79 10.70
C LEU A 195 11.27 16.15 10.23
N LYS A 196 11.68 16.27 8.97
CA LYS A 196 12.11 17.53 8.34
C LYS A 196 10.94 18.45 7.95
N LYS A 197 9.69 18.05 8.21
CA LYS A 197 8.46 18.75 7.79
C LYS A 197 8.42 18.99 6.27
N LYS A 198 9.04 18.13 5.48
CA LYS A 198 9.02 18.19 4.02
C LYS A 198 7.89 17.29 3.49
N THR A 199 7.39 17.65 2.32
CA THR A 199 6.52 16.79 1.51
C THR A 199 7.37 16.15 0.42
N GLY A 200 7.11 14.88 0.12
CA GLY A 200 7.83 14.13 -0.90
C GLY A 200 6.93 13.27 -1.77
N PHE A 201 7.51 12.77 -2.84
CA PHE A 201 6.89 11.81 -3.77
C PHE A 201 8.02 11.05 -4.48
N ASP A 202 7.70 9.94 -5.13
CA ASP A 202 8.66 9.21 -5.98
C ASP A 202 8.88 9.95 -7.29
#